data_eb67b52501c41085706c78717466b75a
#
_entry.id   eb67b52501c41085706c78717466b75a
#
_cell.length_a   1.000
_cell.length_b   1.000
_cell.length_c   1.000
_cell.angle_alpha   90.00
_cell.angle_beta   90.00
_cell.angle_gamma   90.00
#
_symmetry.space_group_name_H-M   'P 1'
#
loop_
_entity.id
_entity.type
_entity.pdbx_description
1 polymer ?
#
loop_
_entity_poly.entity_id
_entity_poly.type
_entity_poly.pdbx_seq_one_letter_code
_entity_poly.pdbx_strand_id
1 'polypeptide(L)'
;MSKYSQIEASGDDMVAAKTLFGKFTIAQRVSAIVILGVIAMAVFGGIQFYGKSKTTQAVQSNTDYNALALGSQEIQAQSLQMRRAEKDFLLRRDTKYADLYKSNVAKLKSVLNKVRQEPVAAAKSETLARLDDAIDAHARQFAMVVSQIQELGLDEKVGLQGKLRTAVHAVETKLKEANLDGLTVKMLMMRRHEKDFMLRGAEKYISRVAKRQTEFLEMLPAAPLSDSAKAEITGLLDVYVTAFNAFAKLSVENGAAIKELSNIYKIVTPAVEELVAFGEQGAENALADMDATQRSMEILMMIGAAVSFAVFVVAGAVVAMSITRPVKAVTKATETLAEGDWNIQIPALENKDEIGAVARALQVFKENLIKAKDLEEAQRQEQVRQVERAQKLATITTTFDATVSEV
;
A
#
# COMPACT_ATOMS: atom_id res chain seq x y z
N MET A 1 8.20 -56.75 -19.80
CA MET A 1 7.61 -57.20 -18.52
C MET A 1 7.19 -56.02 -17.63
N SER A 2 6.40 -55.04 -18.12
CA SER A 2 6.04 -53.86 -17.29
C SER A 2 4.60 -53.37 -17.45
N LYS A 3 3.73 -54.00 -18.21
CA LYS A 3 2.31 -53.59 -18.34
C LYS A 3 1.32 -54.50 -17.56
N TYR A 4 1.73 -55.66 -17.13
CA TYR A 4 0.86 -56.57 -16.37
C TYR A 4 0.87 -56.32 -14.86
N SER A 5 1.95 -55.78 -14.29
CA SER A 5 2.02 -55.46 -12.86
C SER A 5 1.23 -54.25 -12.42
N GLN A 6 0.92 -53.30 -13.35
CA GLN A 6 0.08 -52.16 -13.01
C GLN A 6 -1.43 -52.44 -13.03
N ILE A 7 -1.86 -53.53 -13.67
CA ILE A 7 -3.29 -53.89 -13.73
C ILE A 7 -3.67 -54.74 -12.48
N GLU A 8 -2.74 -55.50 -11.90
CA GLU A 8 -3.00 -56.27 -10.67
C GLU A 8 -3.05 -55.35 -9.43
N ALA A 9 -2.17 -54.38 -9.31
CA ALA A 9 -2.22 -53.40 -8.21
C ALA A 9 -3.55 -52.58 -8.20
N SER A 10 -4.13 -52.30 -9.39
CA SER A 10 -5.45 -51.64 -9.50
C SER A 10 -6.63 -52.53 -9.08
N GLY A 11 -6.47 -53.87 -9.11
CA GLY A 11 -7.49 -54.84 -8.71
C GLY A 11 -7.59 -54.99 -7.19
N ASP A 12 -6.47 -55.07 -6.51
CA ASP A 12 -6.39 -55.26 -5.05
C ASP A 12 -6.80 -54.01 -4.29
N ASP A 13 -6.38 -52.82 -4.75
CA ASP A 13 -6.83 -51.54 -4.18
C ASP A 13 -8.36 -51.33 -4.34
N MET A 14 -8.93 -51.81 -5.43
CA MET A 14 -10.37 -51.72 -5.66
C MET A 14 -11.17 -52.74 -4.81
N VAL A 15 -10.60 -53.85 -4.47
CA VAL A 15 -11.18 -54.84 -3.53
C VAL A 15 -11.09 -54.35 -2.09
N ALA A 16 -9.96 -53.78 -1.69
CA ALA A 16 -9.80 -53.16 -0.38
C ALA A 16 -10.76 -51.97 -0.16
N ALA A 17 -10.98 -51.13 -1.17
CA ALA A 17 -11.98 -50.04 -1.13
C ALA A 17 -13.40 -50.59 -0.98
N LYS A 18 -13.77 -51.69 -1.66
CA LYS A 18 -15.10 -52.34 -1.52
C LYS A 18 -15.40 -52.81 -0.09
N THR A 19 -14.43 -53.34 0.62
CA THR A 19 -14.60 -53.79 2.02
C THR A 19 -14.65 -52.65 3.01
N LEU A 20 -13.98 -51.53 2.73
CA LEU A 20 -13.96 -50.36 3.60
C LEU A 20 -15.32 -49.62 3.58
N PHE A 21 -15.88 -49.40 2.40
CA PHE A 21 -17.15 -48.68 2.24
C PHE A 21 -18.37 -49.46 2.72
N GLY A 22 -18.33 -50.81 2.66
CA GLY A 22 -19.41 -51.65 3.18
C GLY A 22 -19.57 -51.62 4.70
N LYS A 23 -18.65 -50.95 5.43
CA LYS A 23 -18.75 -50.75 6.89
C LYS A 23 -19.58 -49.54 7.28
N PHE A 24 -19.77 -48.56 6.38
CA PHE A 24 -20.49 -47.32 6.62
C PHE A 24 -21.92 -47.39 6.05
N THR A 25 -22.89 -46.85 6.74
CA THR A 25 -24.27 -46.71 6.23
C THR A 25 -24.31 -45.82 5.00
N ILE A 26 -25.34 -45.97 4.20
CA ILE A 26 -25.59 -45.10 3.02
C ILE A 26 -25.67 -43.62 3.46
N ALA A 27 -26.36 -43.35 4.58
CA ALA A 27 -26.42 -42.00 5.16
C ALA A 27 -25.04 -41.43 5.49
N GLN A 28 -24.13 -42.19 6.09
CA GLN A 28 -22.78 -41.75 6.41
C GLN A 28 -21.94 -41.44 5.16
N ARG A 29 -22.08 -42.22 4.09
CA ARG A 29 -21.39 -41.97 2.80
C ARG A 29 -21.86 -40.71 2.13
N VAL A 30 -23.15 -40.45 2.14
CA VAL A 30 -23.75 -39.22 1.59
C VAL A 30 -23.38 -38.01 2.44
N SER A 31 -23.41 -38.12 3.78
CA SER A 31 -22.99 -37.06 4.69
C SER A 31 -21.52 -36.67 4.50
N ALA A 32 -20.65 -37.64 4.18
CA ALA A 32 -19.22 -37.36 3.90
C ALA A 32 -19.05 -36.42 2.70
N ILE A 33 -19.87 -36.52 1.64
CA ILE A 33 -19.83 -35.61 0.50
C ILE A 33 -20.27 -34.19 0.92
N VAL A 34 -21.30 -34.09 1.77
CA VAL A 34 -21.78 -32.81 2.30
C VAL A 34 -20.69 -32.13 3.15
N ILE A 35 -20.02 -32.92 4.02
CA ILE A 35 -18.89 -32.42 4.84
C ILE A 35 -17.75 -31.93 3.95
N LEU A 36 -17.39 -32.67 2.91
CA LEU A 36 -16.39 -32.23 1.93
C LEU A 36 -16.79 -30.90 1.27
N GLY A 37 -18.07 -30.70 0.97
CA GLY A 37 -18.60 -29.44 0.43
C GLY A 37 -18.44 -28.27 1.41
N VAL A 38 -18.74 -28.49 2.68
CA VAL A 38 -18.58 -27.48 3.73
C VAL A 38 -17.10 -27.14 3.92
N ILE A 39 -16.20 -28.13 3.91
CA ILE A 39 -14.76 -27.89 3.99
C ILE A 39 -14.26 -27.08 2.78
N ALA A 40 -14.69 -27.43 1.57
CA ALA A 40 -14.34 -26.69 0.37
C ALA A 40 -14.80 -25.21 0.46
N MET A 41 -16.03 -24.98 0.89
CA MET A 41 -16.55 -23.62 1.10
C MET A 41 -15.75 -22.85 2.17
N ALA A 42 -15.38 -23.50 3.27
CA ALA A 42 -14.57 -22.86 4.32
C ALA A 42 -13.17 -22.48 3.81
N VAL A 43 -12.55 -23.34 2.99
CA VAL A 43 -11.25 -23.05 2.35
C VAL A 43 -11.38 -21.86 1.39
N PHE A 44 -12.41 -21.83 0.51
CA PHE A 44 -12.65 -20.71 -0.39
C PHE A 44 -12.94 -19.41 0.37
N GLY A 45 -13.76 -19.47 1.42
CA GLY A 45 -14.03 -18.32 2.30
C GLY A 45 -12.74 -17.80 2.94
N GLY A 46 -11.87 -18.69 3.40
CA GLY A 46 -10.57 -18.34 3.97
C GLY A 46 -9.64 -17.64 2.96
N ILE A 47 -9.54 -18.15 1.74
CA ILE A 47 -8.77 -17.55 0.65
C ILE A 47 -9.30 -16.14 0.34
N GLN A 48 -10.62 -15.98 0.19
CA GLN A 48 -11.26 -14.69 -0.08
C GLN A 48 -11.03 -13.69 1.05
N PHE A 49 -11.17 -14.11 2.30
CA PHE A 49 -10.94 -13.25 3.46
C PHE A 49 -9.47 -12.77 3.52
N TYR A 50 -8.53 -13.67 3.31
CA TYR A 50 -7.11 -13.35 3.26
C TYR A 50 -6.78 -12.38 2.13
N GLY A 51 -7.28 -12.64 0.91
CA GLY A 51 -7.08 -11.77 -0.25
C GLY A 51 -7.65 -10.37 -0.03
N LYS A 52 -8.89 -10.29 0.49
CA LYS A 52 -9.52 -8.99 0.83
C LYS A 52 -8.70 -8.21 1.86
N SER A 53 -8.19 -8.87 2.91
CA SER A 53 -7.35 -8.23 3.92
C SER A 53 -6.08 -7.65 3.31
N LYS A 54 -5.38 -8.40 2.46
CA LYS A 54 -4.16 -7.96 1.77
C LYS A 54 -4.42 -6.82 0.79
N THR A 55 -5.48 -6.90 0.01
CA THR A 55 -5.87 -5.83 -0.92
C THR A 55 -6.22 -4.54 -0.16
N THR A 56 -6.95 -4.64 0.96
CA THR A 56 -7.28 -3.49 1.79
C THR A 56 -6.01 -2.82 2.34
N GLN A 57 -5.04 -3.60 2.82
CA GLN A 57 -3.75 -3.07 3.28
C GLN A 57 -2.99 -2.36 2.14
N ALA A 58 -2.93 -2.93 0.96
CA ALA A 58 -2.27 -2.33 -0.20
C ALA A 58 -2.95 -1.03 -0.66
N VAL A 59 -4.28 -0.99 -0.68
CA VAL A 59 -5.06 0.22 -1.00
C VAL A 59 -4.80 1.32 0.04
N GLN A 60 -4.79 0.97 1.34
CA GLN A 60 -4.48 1.94 2.39
C GLN A 60 -3.05 2.46 2.24
N SER A 61 -2.08 1.58 2.03
CA SER A 61 -0.68 1.95 1.79
C SER A 61 -0.53 2.87 0.58
N ASN A 62 -1.18 2.56 -0.54
CA ASN A 62 -1.20 3.44 -1.73
C ASN A 62 -1.78 4.82 -1.41
N THR A 63 -2.88 4.86 -0.64
CA THR A 63 -3.52 6.13 -0.23
C THR A 63 -2.57 6.96 0.63
N ASP A 64 -1.90 6.35 1.61
CA ASP A 64 -0.98 7.03 2.53
C ASP A 64 0.25 7.58 1.78
N TYR A 65 0.82 6.81 0.84
CA TYR A 65 1.94 7.27 0.02
C TYR A 65 1.54 8.39 -0.96
N ASN A 66 0.35 8.30 -1.57
CA ASN A 66 -0.17 9.38 -2.41
C ASN A 66 -0.44 10.66 -1.61
N ALA A 67 -0.97 10.55 -0.39
CA ALA A 67 -1.16 11.68 0.50
C ALA A 67 0.19 12.36 0.84
N LEU A 68 1.22 11.56 1.12
CA LEU A 68 2.58 12.06 1.33
C LEU A 68 3.13 12.78 0.08
N ALA A 69 2.99 12.20 -1.11
CA ALA A 69 3.46 12.80 -2.36
C ALA A 69 2.77 14.14 -2.63
N LEU A 70 1.43 14.17 -2.56
CA LEU A 70 0.64 15.39 -2.78
C LEU A 70 0.95 16.47 -1.74
N GLY A 71 1.06 16.11 -0.45
CA GLY A 71 1.47 17.02 0.60
C GLY A 71 2.88 17.58 0.38
N SER A 72 3.80 16.75 -0.12
CA SER A 72 5.17 17.17 -0.45
C SER A 72 5.20 18.12 -1.66
N GLN A 73 4.37 17.91 -2.68
CA GLN A 73 4.19 18.85 -3.79
C GLN A 73 3.60 20.18 -3.31
N GLU A 74 2.67 20.14 -2.35
CA GLU A 74 2.14 21.38 -1.73
C GLU A 74 3.23 22.12 -0.94
N ILE A 75 4.11 21.39 -0.20
CA ILE A 75 5.29 21.99 0.45
C ILE A 75 6.17 22.69 -0.60
N GLN A 76 6.41 22.06 -1.74
CA GLN A 76 7.18 22.66 -2.84
C GLN A 76 6.53 23.96 -3.34
N ALA A 77 5.24 23.93 -3.60
CA ALA A 77 4.51 25.12 -4.06
C ALA A 77 4.57 26.26 -3.05
N GLN A 78 4.36 25.99 -1.76
CA GLN A 78 4.43 26.99 -0.70
C GLN A 78 5.86 27.51 -0.49
N SER A 79 6.89 26.66 -0.60
CA SER A 79 8.29 27.09 -0.52
C SER A 79 8.66 28.05 -1.67
N LEU A 80 8.14 27.82 -2.87
CA LEU A 80 8.31 28.74 -4.01
C LEU A 80 7.59 30.07 -3.79
N GLN A 81 6.38 30.07 -3.20
CA GLN A 81 5.68 31.32 -2.83
C GLN A 81 6.45 32.11 -1.76
N MET A 82 7.00 31.42 -0.75
CA MET A 82 7.89 32.01 0.24
C MET A 82 9.11 32.66 -0.44
N ARG A 83 9.76 31.93 -1.33
CA ARG A 83 10.93 32.43 -2.08
C ARG A 83 10.59 33.61 -2.98
N ARG A 84 9.43 33.60 -3.63
CA ARG A 84 8.94 34.71 -4.45
C ARG A 84 8.75 35.96 -3.60
N ALA A 85 8.10 35.85 -2.44
CA ALA A 85 7.90 36.99 -1.54
C ALA A 85 9.24 37.59 -1.05
N GLU A 86 10.23 36.74 -0.76
CA GLU A 86 11.60 37.15 -0.46
C GLU A 86 12.19 37.99 -1.62
N LYS A 87 12.14 37.48 -2.86
CA LYS A 87 12.70 38.18 -4.02
C LYS A 87 11.99 39.48 -4.31
N ASP A 88 10.65 39.50 -4.17
CA ASP A 88 9.87 40.71 -4.31
C ASP A 88 10.25 41.77 -3.26
N PHE A 89 10.51 41.38 -1.99
CA PHE A 89 11.01 42.29 -0.95
C PHE A 89 12.40 42.85 -1.29
N LEU A 90 13.33 41.97 -1.67
CA LEU A 90 14.69 42.40 -2.02
C LEU A 90 14.72 43.38 -3.21
N LEU A 91 13.84 43.19 -4.18
CA LEU A 91 13.73 44.02 -5.38
C LEU A 91 13.02 45.36 -5.12
N ARG A 92 11.89 45.29 -4.40
CA ARG A 92 10.95 46.44 -4.29
C ARG A 92 11.10 47.21 -2.97
N ARG A 93 11.73 46.61 -1.96
CA ARG A 93 11.94 47.17 -0.62
C ARG A 93 10.65 47.64 0.05
N ASP A 94 9.54 46.95 -0.19
CA ASP A 94 8.23 47.20 0.38
C ASP A 94 7.91 46.17 1.44
N THR A 95 7.60 46.61 2.66
CA THR A 95 7.39 45.73 3.83
C THR A 95 6.23 44.79 3.67
N LYS A 96 5.25 45.08 2.80
CA LYS A 96 4.14 44.16 2.51
C LYS A 96 4.63 42.81 2.00
N TYR A 97 5.77 42.72 1.30
CA TYR A 97 6.35 41.46 0.85
C TYR A 97 7.04 40.71 2.00
N ALA A 98 7.55 41.42 3.01
CA ALA A 98 8.04 40.78 4.23
C ALA A 98 6.89 40.13 5.04
N ASP A 99 5.73 40.80 5.08
CA ASP A 99 4.54 40.24 5.72
C ASP A 99 3.94 39.07 4.92
N LEU A 100 3.93 39.17 3.59
CA LEU A 100 3.56 38.06 2.70
C LEU A 100 4.48 36.84 2.89
N TYR A 101 5.79 37.10 3.02
CA TYR A 101 6.76 36.04 3.32
C TYR A 101 6.42 35.31 4.64
N LYS A 102 6.16 36.04 5.72
CA LYS A 102 5.76 35.46 7.02
C LYS A 102 4.50 34.59 6.89
N SER A 103 3.50 35.09 6.16
CA SER A 103 2.27 34.34 5.90
C SER A 103 2.55 33.04 5.13
N ASN A 104 3.42 33.07 4.12
CA ASN A 104 3.78 31.90 3.34
C ASN A 104 4.58 30.88 4.17
N VAL A 105 5.47 31.33 5.06
CA VAL A 105 6.18 30.44 6.02
C VAL A 105 5.18 29.74 6.94
N ALA A 106 4.18 30.47 7.46
CA ALA A 106 3.17 29.88 8.33
C ALA A 106 2.33 28.81 7.61
N LYS A 107 1.94 29.06 6.34
CA LYS A 107 1.26 28.08 5.50
C LYS A 107 2.13 26.86 5.23
N LEU A 108 3.39 27.08 4.84
CA LEU A 108 4.37 26.02 4.60
C LEU A 108 4.54 25.10 5.81
N LYS A 109 4.67 25.67 7.01
CA LYS A 109 4.76 24.89 8.27
C LYS A 109 3.47 24.14 8.57
N SER A 110 2.31 24.72 8.28
CA SER A 110 1.03 24.01 8.44
C SER A 110 0.95 22.78 7.54
N VAL A 111 1.37 22.89 6.27
CA VAL A 111 1.41 21.76 5.34
C VAL A 111 2.43 20.72 5.79
N LEU A 112 3.63 21.14 6.20
CA LEU A 112 4.67 20.25 6.71
C LEU A 112 4.20 19.45 7.92
N ASN A 113 3.46 20.09 8.84
CA ASN A 113 2.88 19.40 10.00
C ASN A 113 1.80 18.37 9.61
N LYS A 114 1.00 18.64 8.57
CA LYS A 114 0.05 17.65 8.02
C LYS A 114 0.80 16.44 7.44
N VAL A 115 1.81 16.71 6.62
CA VAL A 115 2.64 15.64 6.01
C VAL A 115 3.31 14.78 7.07
N ARG A 116 3.76 15.34 8.20
CA ARG A 116 4.32 14.57 9.33
C ARG A 116 3.33 13.61 9.97
N GLN A 117 2.03 13.86 9.86
CA GLN A 117 1.00 12.99 10.43
C GLN A 117 0.66 11.79 9.54
N GLU A 118 1.11 11.78 8.29
CA GLU A 118 0.92 10.64 7.42
C GLU A 118 1.69 9.42 7.96
N PRO A 119 1.06 8.24 8.04
CA PRO A 119 1.67 7.05 8.64
C PRO A 119 3.02 6.69 8.03
N VAL A 120 3.16 6.86 6.70
CA VAL A 120 4.38 6.53 5.96
C VAL A 120 5.48 7.59 6.10
N ALA A 121 5.16 8.78 6.61
CA ALA A 121 6.11 9.87 6.81
C ALA A 121 7.16 9.57 7.89
N ALA A 122 6.88 8.65 8.80
CA ALA A 122 7.81 8.21 9.84
C ALA A 122 9.13 7.70 9.25
N ALA A 123 9.08 7.05 8.08
CA ALA A 123 10.28 6.57 7.36
C ALA A 123 11.17 7.70 6.83
N LYS A 124 10.65 8.94 6.77
CA LYS A 124 11.34 10.14 6.30
C LYS A 124 11.41 11.24 7.39
N SER A 125 11.32 10.86 8.65
CA SER A 125 11.34 11.78 9.79
C SER A 125 12.57 12.68 9.83
N GLU A 126 13.76 12.15 9.47
CA GLU A 126 15.00 12.92 9.38
C GLU A 126 14.95 13.98 8.27
N THR A 127 14.45 13.62 7.08
CA THR A 127 14.30 14.55 5.95
C THR A 127 13.29 15.65 6.30
N LEU A 128 12.17 15.31 6.95
CA LEU A 128 11.17 16.26 7.42
C LEU A 128 11.72 17.18 8.52
N ALA A 129 12.55 16.68 9.45
CA ALA A 129 13.22 17.50 10.45
C ALA A 129 14.21 18.47 9.80
N ARG A 130 15.06 17.98 8.91
CA ARG A 130 16.02 18.78 8.16
C ARG A 130 15.36 19.89 7.33
N LEU A 131 14.20 19.59 6.73
CA LEU A 131 13.40 20.57 6.00
C LEU A 131 12.84 21.66 6.92
N ASP A 132 12.31 21.28 8.08
CA ASP A 132 11.76 22.21 9.07
C ASP A 132 12.84 23.14 9.62
N ASP A 133 13.99 22.59 9.97
CA ASP A 133 15.16 23.34 10.43
C ASP A 133 15.64 24.34 9.35
N ALA A 134 15.66 23.92 8.09
CA ALA A 134 16.04 24.79 6.97
C ALA A 134 15.02 25.93 6.76
N ILE A 135 13.72 25.67 6.89
CA ILE A 135 12.67 26.69 6.82
C ILE A 135 12.81 27.69 7.96
N ASP A 136 13.07 27.24 9.17
CA ASP A 136 13.27 28.10 10.33
C ASP A 136 14.55 28.94 10.24
N ALA A 137 15.65 28.31 9.80
CA ALA A 137 16.90 29.02 9.54
C ALA A 137 16.70 30.10 8.46
N HIS A 138 15.99 29.78 7.38
CA HIS A 138 15.69 30.71 6.30
C HIS A 138 14.83 31.88 6.80
N ALA A 139 13.83 31.61 7.64
CA ALA A 139 12.96 32.63 8.21
C ALA A 139 13.71 33.59 9.13
N ARG A 140 14.60 33.06 10.01
CA ARG A 140 15.47 33.88 10.86
C ARG A 140 16.41 34.73 10.03
N GLN A 141 17.05 34.14 9.03
CA GLN A 141 17.98 34.85 8.14
C GLN A 141 17.27 35.93 7.34
N PHE A 142 16.06 35.68 6.83
CA PHE A 142 15.27 36.67 6.13
C PHE A 142 14.86 37.83 7.04
N ALA A 143 14.46 37.57 8.27
CA ALA A 143 14.13 38.62 9.24
C ALA A 143 15.34 39.53 9.50
N MET A 144 16.55 38.99 9.62
CA MET A 144 17.80 39.76 9.72
C MET A 144 18.03 40.62 8.49
N VAL A 145 17.88 40.06 7.28
CA VAL A 145 18.01 40.82 6.01
C VAL A 145 16.99 41.97 5.93
N VAL A 146 15.73 41.72 6.34
CA VAL A 146 14.71 42.76 6.39
C VAL A 146 15.11 43.90 7.34
N SER A 147 15.57 43.56 8.55
CA SER A 147 16.05 44.56 9.54
C SER A 147 17.22 45.38 9.00
N GLN A 148 18.20 44.77 8.38
CA GLN A 148 19.35 45.45 7.79
C GLN A 148 18.94 46.36 6.64
N ILE A 149 18.01 45.95 5.77
CA ILE A 149 17.48 46.78 4.67
C ILE A 149 16.71 47.98 5.20
N GLN A 150 15.92 47.79 6.27
CA GLN A 150 15.20 48.90 6.92
C GLN A 150 16.19 49.92 7.54
N GLU A 151 17.27 49.45 8.15
CA GLU A 151 18.31 50.30 8.72
C GLU A 151 19.11 51.03 7.59
N LEU A 152 19.44 50.33 6.49
CA LEU A 152 20.03 50.97 5.30
C LEU A 152 19.14 52.04 4.72
N GLY A 153 17.82 51.84 4.74
CA GLY A 153 16.81 52.66 4.16
C GLY A 153 16.04 51.94 3.06
N LEU A 154 14.73 51.94 3.19
CA LEU A 154 13.82 51.41 2.16
C LEU A 154 13.80 52.26 0.89
N ASP A 155 14.09 53.57 1.06
CA ASP A 155 14.28 54.54 -0.02
C ASP A 155 15.46 55.49 0.29
N GLU A 156 15.72 56.46 -0.61
CA GLU A 156 16.85 57.39 -0.49
C GLU A 156 16.67 58.50 0.59
N LYS A 157 15.51 58.55 1.28
CA LYS A 157 15.21 59.59 2.28
C LYS A 157 15.28 59.10 3.71
N VAL A 158 15.27 57.78 3.93
CA VAL A 158 15.20 57.17 5.26
C VAL A 158 16.44 56.34 5.54
N GLY A 159 16.66 55.94 6.83
CA GLY A 159 17.73 55.11 7.26
C GLY A 159 19.13 55.74 7.09
N LEU A 160 20.15 54.90 6.97
CA LEU A 160 21.52 55.35 6.72
C LEU A 160 21.67 56.03 5.37
N GLN A 161 20.93 55.64 4.36
CA GLN A 161 20.95 56.26 3.04
C GLN A 161 20.42 57.70 3.09
N GLY A 162 19.33 57.97 3.85
CA GLY A 162 18.82 59.30 4.08
C GLY A 162 19.79 60.18 4.86
N LYS A 163 20.41 59.65 5.94
CA LYS A 163 21.47 60.36 6.68
C LYS A 163 22.66 60.72 5.80
N LEU A 164 23.12 59.79 4.98
CA LEU A 164 24.21 59.99 4.04
C LEU A 164 23.85 61.11 3.02
N ARG A 165 22.65 61.07 2.47
CA ARG A 165 22.18 62.11 1.53
C ARG A 165 22.16 63.52 2.18
N THR A 166 21.67 63.62 3.41
CA THR A 166 21.62 64.91 4.13
C THR A 166 23.04 65.41 4.40
N ALA A 167 23.97 64.55 4.86
CA ALA A 167 25.36 64.95 5.10
C ALA A 167 26.08 65.43 3.83
N VAL A 168 25.86 64.72 2.73
CA VAL A 168 26.42 65.10 1.43
C VAL A 168 25.95 66.49 1.02
N HIS A 169 24.65 66.76 1.06
CA HIS A 169 24.09 68.03 0.66
C HIS A 169 24.60 69.19 1.53
N ALA A 170 24.84 68.98 2.84
CA ALA A 170 25.42 69.99 3.69
C ALA A 170 26.84 70.41 3.24
N VAL A 171 27.72 69.43 2.90
CA VAL A 171 29.04 69.70 2.37
C VAL A 171 28.95 70.43 1.01
N GLU A 172 28.15 69.91 0.07
CA GLU A 172 27.99 70.50 -1.27
C GLU A 172 27.50 71.95 -1.20
N THR A 173 26.51 72.26 -0.36
CA THR A 173 25.98 73.56 -0.15
C THR A 173 27.05 74.54 0.36
N LYS A 174 27.82 74.13 1.36
CA LYS A 174 28.87 74.99 1.95
C LYS A 174 30.01 75.27 0.98
N LEU A 175 30.43 74.27 0.18
CA LEU A 175 31.45 74.49 -0.86
C LEU A 175 30.97 75.40 -1.97
N LYS A 176 29.69 75.32 -2.35
CA LYS A 176 29.08 76.22 -3.35
C LYS A 176 29.00 77.68 -2.86
N GLU A 177 28.55 77.86 -1.63
CA GLU A 177 28.49 79.22 -1.02
C GLU A 177 29.88 79.89 -0.97
N ALA A 178 30.94 79.05 -0.71
CA ALA A 178 32.30 79.54 -0.64
C ALA A 178 33.04 79.65 -1.98
N ASN A 179 32.41 79.28 -3.12
CA ASN A 179 32.97 79.29 -4.48
C ASN A 179 34.32 78.50 -4.58
N LEU A 180 34.42 77.34 -3.98
CA LEU A 180 35.64 76.50 -3.89
C LEU A 180 35.65 75.42 -4.97
N ASP A 181 35.89 75.77 -6.23
CA ASP A 181 35.85 74.81 -7.37
C ASP A 181 36.77 73.59 -7.18
N GLY A 182 37.99 73.77 -6.75
CA GLY A 182 38.94 72.66 -6.55
C GLY A 182 38.47 71.62 -5.51
N LEU A 183 37.94 72.09 -4.38
CA LEU A 183 37.35 71.23 -3.34
C LEU A 183 36.01 70.64 -3.78
N THR A 184 35.21 71.39 -4.54
CA THR A 184 33.95 70.87 -5.14
C THR A 184 34.25 69.69 -6.08
N VAL A 185 35.28 69.74 -6.91
CA VAL A 185 35.67 68.62 -7.77
C VAL A 185 36.04 67.38 -6.95
N LYS A 186 36.78 67.54 -5.84
CA LYS A 186 37.09 66.38 -4.96
C LYS A 186 35.86 65.80 -4.30
N MET A 187 34.92 66.62 -3.87
CA MET A 187 33.66 66.19 -3.32
C MET A 187 32.84 65.43 -4.35
N LEU A 188 32.74 65.91 -5.58
CA LEU A 188 32.06 65.21 -6.67
C LEU A 188 32.70 63.87 -7.02
N MET A 189 34.03 63.76 -6.90
CA MET A 189 34.73 62.50 -7.06
C MET A 189 34.40 61.51 -5.93
N MET A 190 34.26 61.95 -4.67
CA MET A 190 33.76 61.12 -3.56
C MET A 190 32.36 60.65 -3.83
N ARG A 191 31.45 61.55 -4.25
CA ARG A 191 30.07 61.23 -4.63
C ARG A 191 30.00 60.19 -5.74
N ARG A 192 30.83 60.33 -6.77
CA ARG A 192 30.89 59.32 -7.84
C ARG A 192 31.26 57.95 -7.27
N HIS A 193 32.28 57.86 -6.42
CA HIS A 193 32.66 56.56 -5.83
C HIS A 193 31.63 56.02 -4.85
N GLU A 194 30.93 56.89 -4.09
CA GLU A 194 29.75 56.50 -3.30
C GLU A 194 28.68 55.87 -4.17
N LYS A 195 28.28 56.53 -5.30
CA LYS A 195 27.29 56.00 -6.22
C LYS A 195 27.75 54.73 -6.92
N ASP A 196 28.99 54.64 -7.31
CA ASP A 196 29.60 53.41 -7.83
C ASP A 196 29.53 52.25 -6.80
N PHE A 197 29.77 52.54 -5.49
CA PHE A 197 29.59 51.57 -4.43
C PHE A 197 28.12 51.11 -4.28
N MET A 198 27.18 52.08 -4.22
CA MET A 198 25.74 51.78 -4.12
C MET A 198 25.24 50.91 -5.26
N LEU A 199 25.77 51.12 -6.48
CA LEU A 199 25.39 50.39 -7.67
C LEU A 199 26.00 48.99 -7.77
N ARG A 200 27.29 48.88 -7.39
CA ARG A 200 28.11 47.70 -7.69
C ARG A 200 28.48 46.86 -6.45
N GLY A 201 28.34 47.43 -5.25
CA GLY A 201 28.67 46.76 -3.99
C GLY A 201 30.14 46.40 -3.80
N ALA A 202 31.04 46.95 -4.65
CA ALA A 202 32.45 46.58 -4.64
C ALA A 202 33.25 47.42 -3.64
N GLU A 203 33.90 46.78 -2.68
CA GLU A 203 34.65 47.39 -1.57
C GLU A 203 35.77 48.36 -2.04
N LYS A 204 36.34 48.18 -3.25
CA LYS A 204 37.31 49.09 -3.85
C LYS A 204 36.84 50.54 -3.92
N TYR A 205 35.52 50.76 -3.96
CA TYR A 205 34.99 52.11 -3.99
C TYR A 205 34.98 52.77 -2.62
N ILE A 206 34.93 52.01 -1.53
CA ILE A 206 35.12 52.52 -0.16
C ILE A 206 36.53 53.12 -0.03
N SER A 207 37.54 52.38 -0.44
CA SER A 207 38.94 52.85 -0.42
C SER A 207 39.16 54.11 -1.31
N ARG A 208 38.39 54.20 -2.43
CA ARG A 208 38.46 55.36 -3.31
C ARG A 208 37.81 56.60 -2.69
N VAL A 209 36.71 56.48 -1.95
CA VAL A 209 36.13 57.57 -1.18
C VAL A 209 37.12 58.06 -0.13
N ALA A 210 37.73 57.18 0.64
CA ALA A 210 38.75 57.53 1.63
C ALA A 210 39.96 58.25 1.01
N LYS A 211 40.46 57.80 -0.16
CA LYS A 211 41.51 58.51 -0.90
C LYS A 211 41.13 59.94 -1.30
N ARG A 212 39.89 60.14 -1.79
CA ARG A 212 39.43 61.50 -2.16
C ARG A 212 39.23 62.37 -0.94
N GLN A 213 38.84 61.80 0.23
CA GLN A 213 38.77 62.52 1.50
C GLN A 213 40.15 63.04 1.88
N THR A 214 41.22 62.20 1.83
CA THR A 214 42.59 62.63 2.12
C THR A 214 43.02 63.76 1.20
N GLU A 215 42.82 63.63 -0.12
CA GLU A 215 43.17 64.65 -1.09
C GLU A 215 42.39 65.99 -0.85
N PHE A 216 41.12 65.90 -0.40
CA PHE A 216 40.31 67.04 -0.05
C PHE A 216 40.90 67.79 1.16
N LEU A 217 41.22 67.04 2.22
CA LEU A 217 41.79 67.58 3.47
C LEU A 217 43.19 68.21 3.26
N GLU A 218 44.02 67.68 2.34
CA GLU A 218 45.28 68.24 1.94
C GLU A 218 45.16 69.59 1.20
N MET A 219 44.06 69.76 0.46
CA MET A 219 43.79 71.01 -0.29
C MET A 219 43.10 72.09 0.55
N LEU A 220 42.32 71.71 1.57
CA LEU A 220 41.49 72.63 2.37
C LEU A 220 42.33 73.76 3.08
N PRO A 221 43.52 73.50 3.64
CA PRO A 221 44.34 74.59 4.28
C PRO A 221 44.70 75.76 3.35
N ALA A 222 44.91 75.49 2.06
CA ALA A 222 45.20 76.49 1.04
C ALA A 222 43.97 77.27 0.52
N ALA A 223 42.76 76.87 0.93
CA ALA A 223 41.56 77.51 0.51
C ALA A 223 41.44 78.99 1.11
N PRO A 224 40.94 79.97 0.38
CA PRO A 224 40.81 81.34 0.84
C PRO A 224 39.61 81.51 1.80
N LEU A 225 39.65 80.86 2.94
CA LEU A 225 38.63 80.75 3.98
C LEU A 225 39.18 81.09 5.34
N SER A 226 38.30 81.56 6.26
CA SER A 226 38.63 81.69 7.67
C SER A 226 38.83 80.30 8.29
N ASP A 227 39.62 80.23 9.37
CA ASP A 227 39.87 78.94 10.10
C ASP A 227 38.55 78.33 10.64
N SER A 228 37.60 79.21 11.04
CA SER A 228 36.24 78.77 11.45
C SER A 228 35.47 78.11 10.29
N ALA A 229 35.55 78.64 9.08
CA ALA A 229 34.90 78.06 7.90
C ALA A 229 35.58 76.76 7.45
N LYS A 230 36.94 76.67 7.58
CA LYS A 230 37.68 75.42 7.34
C LYS A 230 37.29 74.33 8.33
N ALA A 231 37.17 74.68 9.62
CA ALA A 231 36.76 73.75 10.67
C ALA A 231 35.31 73.25 10.46
N GLU A 232 34.40 74.16 10.03
CA GLU A 232 33.01 73.78 9.70
C GLU A 232 32.95 72.79 8.51
N ILE A 233 33.71 73.06 7.43
CA ILE A 233 33.79 72.18 6.26
C ILE A 233 34.38 70.81 6.64
N THR A 234 35.42 70.77 7.48
CA THR A 234 36.00 69.55 8.01
C THR A 234 34.98 68.76 8.77
N GLY A 235 34.23 69.39 9.68
CA GLY A 235 33.19 68.74 10.46
C GLY A 235 32.05 68.16 9.60
N LEU A 236 31.60 68.89 8.59
CA LEU A 236 30.60 68.40 7.66
C LEU A 236 31.11 67.20 6.81
N LEU A 237 32.35 67.26 6.38
CA LEU A 237 33.01 66.16 5.66
C LEU A 237 33.12 64.90 6.51
N ASP A 238 33.48 65.06 7.79
CA ASP A 238 33.55 63.94 8.75
C ASP A 238 32.19 63.27 8.96
N VAL A 239 31.13 64.08 9.10
CA VAL A 239 29.74 63.53 9.18
C VAL A 239 29.38 62.77 7.92
N TYR A 240 29.74 63.30 6.73
CA TYR A 240 29.49 62.58 5.46
C TYR A 240 30.24 61.25 5.38
N VAL A 241 31.55 61.24 5.65
CA VAL A 241 32.36 60.04 5.54
C VAL A 241 31.98 59.02 6.58
N THR A 242 31.64 59.45 7.81
CA THR A 242 31.14 58.57 8.86
C THR A 242 29.81 57.91 8.43
N ALA A 243 28.87 58.68 7.88
CA ALA A 243 27.60 58.19 7.36
C ALA A 243 27.82 57.20 6.18
N PHE A 244 28.73 57.53 5.26
CA PHE A 244 29.09 56.66 4.16
C PHE A 244 29.70 55.32 4.66
N ASN A 245 30.64 55.35 5.59
CA ASN A 245 31.28 54.17 6.14
C ASN A 245 30.27 53.27 6.85
N ALA A 246 29.34 53.85 7.64
CA ALA A 246 28.23 53.11 8.27
C ALA A 246 27.34 52.42 7.25
N PHE A 247 26.92 53.18 6.21
CA PHE A 247 26.13 52.63 5.10
C PHE A 247 26.87 51.54 4.34
N ALA A 248 28.15 51.72 4.02
CA ALA A 248 28.96 50.78 3.30
C ALA A 248 29.18 49.46 4.08
N LYS A 249 29.48 49.57 5.37
CA LYS A 249 29.67 48.43 6.25
C LYS A 249 28.40 47.57 6.28
N LEU A 250 27.26 48.15 6.60
CA LEU A 250 26.00 47.43 6.69
C LEU A 250 25.53 46.89 5.33
N SER A 251 25.86 47.59 4.21
CA SER A 251 25.61 47.08 2.85
C SER A 251 26.38 45.79 2.53
N VAL A 252 27.63 45.71 2.92
CA VAL A 252 28.48 44.53 2.74
C VAL A 252 27.94 43.37 3.59
N GLU A 253 27.64 43.62 4.88
CA GLU A 253 27.02 42.65 5.77
C GLU A 253 25.70 42.12 5.24
N ASN A 254 24.82 43.01 4.76
CA ASN A 254 23.56 42.63 4.15
C ASN A 254 23.74 41.80 2.86
N GLY A 255 24.74 42.14 2.04
CA GLY A 255 25.08 41.34 0.85
C GLY A 255 25.49 39.91 1.20
N ALA A 256 26.27 39.72 2.27
CA ALA A 256 26.66 38.42 2.80
C ALA A 256 25.39 37.67 3.36
N ALA A 257 24.55 38.38 4.09
CA ALA A 257 23.31 37.82 4.65
C ALA A 257 22.33 37.33 3.55
N ILE A 258 22.20 38.08 2.45
CA ILE A 258 21.37 37.66 1.29
C ILE A 258 21.98 36.41 0.60
N LYS A 259 23.30 36.33 0.51
CA LYS A 259 23.98 35.14 -0.03
C LYS A 259 23.72 33.92 0.84
N GLU A 260 23.78 34.07 2.15
CA GLU A 260 23.50 32.99 3.10
C GLU A 260 22.04 32.52 3.02
N LEU A 261 21.11 33.45 2.89
CA LEU A 261 19.69 33.14 2.64
C LEU A 261 19.52 32.21 1.43
N SER A 262 20.25 32.49 0.36
CA SER A 262 20.24 31.62 -0.84
C SER A 262 20.88 30.25 -0.60
N ASN A 263 21.92 30.15 0.24
CA ASN A 263 22.55 28.88 0.59
C ASN A 263 21.63 28.01 1.43
N ILE A 264 20.95 28.59 2.41
CA ILE A 264 19.96 27.87 3.24
C ILE A 264 18.83 27.29 2.36
N TYR A 265 18.33 28.08 1.40
CA TYR A 265 17.26 27.61 0.51
C TYR A 265 17.67 26.43 -0.38
N LYS A 266 18.96 26.24 -0.68
CA LYS A 266 19.46 25.08 -1.45
C LYS A 266 19.22 23.74 -0.75
N ILE A 267 18.96 23.74 0.56
CA ILE A 267 18.62 22.53 1.33
C ILE A 267 17.18 22.14 1.11
N VAL A 268 16.28 23.11 0.89
CA VAL A 268 14.82 22.91 0.79
C VAL A 268 14.47 22.06 -0.43
N THR A 269 14.97 22.43 -1.61
CA THR A 269 14.59 21.75 -2.86
C THR A 269 14.88 20.26 -2.86
N PRO A 270 16.11 19.77 -2.58
CA PRO A 270 16.40 18.34 -2.57
C PRO A 270 15.62 17.57 -1.51
N ALA A 271 15.37 18.19 -0.34
CA ALA A 271 14.60 17.55 0.72
C ALA A 271 13.14 17.33 0.30
N VAL A 272 12.54 18.30 -0.40
CA VAL A 272 11.18 18.16 -0.92
C VAL A 272 11.13 17.14 -2.06
N GLU A 273 12.09 17.18 -3.00
CA GLU A 273 12.19 16.20 -4.09
C GLU A 273 12.33 14.78 -3.56
N GLU A 274 13.10 14.57 -2.50
CA GLU A 274 13.23 13.28 -1.82
C GLU A 274 11.89 12.78 -1.26
N LEU A 275 11.09 13.67 -0.66
CA LEU A 275 9.78 13.32 -0.11
C LEU A 275 8.76 13.00 -1.22
N VAL A 276 8.75 13.78 -2.30
CA VAL A 276 7.89 13.52 -3.46
C VAL A 276 8.22 12.16 -4.08
N ALA A 277 9.50 11.92 -4.39
CA ALA A 277 9.95 10.66 -4.98
C ALA A 277 9.66 9.47 -4.08
N PHE A 278 9.83 9.60 -2.76
CA PHE A 278 9.49 8.54 -1.80
C PHE A 278 7.98 8.23 -1.80
N GLY A 279 7.14 9.24 -1.85
CA GLY A 279 5.69 9.06 -1.92
C GLY A 279 5.24 8.41 -3.23
N GLU A 280 5.74 8.90 -4.38
CA GLU A 280 5.41 8.35 -5.69
C GLU A 280 5.88 6.89 -5.83
N GLN A 281 7.11 6.59 -5.47
CA GLN A 281 7.65 5.23 -5.50
C GLN A 281 6.91 4.28 -4.56
N GLY A 282 6.56 4.75 -3.36
CA GLY A 282 5.79 3.98 -2.40
C GLY A 282 4.38 3.66 -2.90
N ALA A 283 3.71 4.62 -3.54
CA ALA A 283 2.39 4.43 -4.15
C ALA A 283 2.46 3.42 -5.31
N GLU A 284 3.46 3.51 -6.18
CA GLU A 284 3.69 2.56 -7.28
C GLU A 284 3.93 1.14 -6.75
N ASN A 285 4.79 0.99 -5.75
CA ASN A 285 5.04 -0.30 -5.12
C ASN A 285 3.77 -0.91 -4.49
N ALA A 286 2.96 -0.10 -3.82
CA ALA A 286 1.71 -0.55 -3.23
C ALA A 286 0.69 -1.03 -4.29
N LEU A 287 0.63 -0.37 -5.46
CA LEU A 287 -0.17 -0.82 -6.60
C LEU A 287 0.35 -2.15 -7.18
N ALA A 288 1.67 -2.28 -7.33
CA ALA A 288 2.29 -3.52 -7.81
C ALA A 288 2.02 -4.70 -6.85
N ASP A 289 2.10 -4.47 -5.54
CA ASP A 289 1.77 -5.47 -4.51
C ASP A 289 0.29 -5.86 -4.55
N MET A 290 -0.61 -4.91 -4.83
CA MET A 290 -2.04 -5.18 -5.00
C MET A 290 -2.28 -6.10 -6.22
N ASP A 291 -1.67 -5.78 -7.36
CA ASP A 291 -1.78 -6.58 -8.60
C ASP A 291 -1.19 -7.99 -8.40
N ALA A 292 -0.03 -8.10 -7.76
CA ALA A 292 0.59 -9.39 -7.45
C ALA A 292 -0.28 -10.24 -6.52
N THR A 293 -0.87 -9.62 -5.51
CA THR A 293 -1.81 -10.27 -4.58
C THR A 293 -3.04 -10.77 -5.32
N GLN A 294 -3.64 -9.92 -6.17
CA GLN A 294 -4.83 -10.29 -6.96
C GLN A 294 -4.55 -11.49 -7.87
N ARG A 295 -3.46 -11.45 -8.64
CA ARG A 295 -3.06 -12.59 -9.50
C ARG A 295 -2.84 -13.88 -8.70
N SER A 296 -2.19 -13.77 -7.56
CA SER A 296 -1.94 -14.93 -6.67
C SER A 296 -3.25 -15.52 -6.15
N MET A 297 -4.22 -14.66 -5.78
CA MET A 297 -5.54 -15.11 -5.33
C MET A 297 -6.33 -15.77 -6.46
N GLU A 298 -6.31 -15.24 -7.67
CA GLU A 298 -6.94 -15.84 -8.85
C GLU A 298 -6.38 -17.24 -9.13
N ILE A 299 -5.05 -17.41 -9.10
CA ILE A 299 -4.40 -18.69 -9.30
C ILE A 299 -4.79 -19.69 -8.19
N LEU A 300 -4.74 -19.26 -6.92
CA LEU A 300 -5.14 -20.10 -5.78
C LEU A 300 -6.59 -20.53 -5.87
N MET A 301 -7.49 -19.63 -6.28
CA MET A 301 -8.91 -19.96 -6.48
C MET A 301 -9.12 -20.95 -7.63
N MET A 302 -8.44 -20.76 -8.76
CA MET A 302 -8.52 -21.70 -9.89
C MET A 302 -8.01 -23.10 -9.49
N ILE A 303 -6.86 -23.18 -8.82
CA ILE A 303 -6.32 -24.46 -8.32
C ILE A 303 -7.27 -25.08 -7.30
N GLY A 304 -7.75 -24.30 -6.33
CA GLY A 304 -8.71 -24.77 -5.32
C GLY A 304 -10.00 -25.30 -5.94
N ALA A 305 -10.55 -24.61 -6.95
CA ALA A 305 -11.72 -25.04 -7.70
C ALA A 305 -11.47 -26.36 -8.45
N ALA A 306 -10.35 -26.45 -9.17
CA ALA A 306 -10.00 -27.65 -9.92
C ALA A 306 -9.80 -28.88 -8.99
N VAL A 307 -9.08 -28.70 -7.88
CA VAL A 307 -8.88 -29.77 -6.87
C VAL A 307 -10.20 -30.17 -6.23
N SER A 308 -11.03 -29.20 -5.81
CA SER A 308 -12.32 -29.48 -5.21
C SER A 308 -13.24 -30.23 -6.20
N PHE A 309 -13.29 -29.79 -7.46
CA PHE A 309 -14.06 -30.46 -8.51
C PHE A 309 -13.59 -31.91 -8.71
N ALA A 310 -12.29 -32.15 -8.81
CA ALA A 310 -11.73 -33.50 -8.95
C ALA A 310 -12.09 -34.41 -7.74
N VAL A 311 -11.96 -33.87 -6.53
CA VAL A 311 -12.30 -34.60 -5.30
C VAL A 311 -13.81 -34.94 -5.29
N PHE A 312 -14.68 -34.01 -5.64
CA PHE A 312 -16.13 -34.26 -5.71
C PHE A 312 -16.51 -35.30 -6.77
N VAL A 313 -15.89 -35.24 -7.95
CA VAL A 313 -16.12 -36.23 -9.02
C VAL A 313 -15.70 -37.61 -8.55
N VAL A 314 -14.52 -37.77 -7.95
CA VAL A 314 -14.02 -39.02 -7.45
C VAL A 314 -14.90 -39.53 -6.28
N ALA A 315 -15.18 -38.69 -5.30
CA ALA A 315 -16.02 -39.06 -4.16
C ALA A 315 -17.42 -39.47 -4.60
N GLY A 316 -18.05 -38.68 -5.51
CA GLY A 316 -19.36 -39.00 -6.08
C GLY A 316 -19.38 -40.31 -6.85
N ALA A 317 -18.35 -40.59 -7.68
CA ALA A 317 -18.23 -41.82 -8.41
C ALA A 317 -18.07 -43.02 -7.47
N VAL A 318 -17.23 -42.89 -6.44
CA VAL A 318 -17.01 -43.97 -5.42
C VAL A 318 -18.31 -44.25 -4.67
N VAL A 319 -19.02 -43.21 -4.19
CA VAL A 319 -20.31 -43.37 -3.47
C VAL A 319 -21.35 -43.98 -4.40
N ALA A 320 -21.51 -43.50 -5.63
CA ALA A 320 -22.44 -44.03 -6.61
C ALA A 320 -22.17 -45.50 -6.90
N MET A 321 -20.94 -45.89 -7.16
CA MET A 321 -20.57 -47.28 -7.40
C MET A 321 -20.74 -48.15 -6.17
N SER A 322 -20.49 -47.64 -4.96
CA SER A 322 -20.62 -48.41 -3.70
C SER A 322 -22.10 -48.69 -3.31
N ILE A 323 -23.06 -47.96 -3.89
CA ILE A 323 -24.47 -48.12 -3.68
C ILE A 323 -25.13 -48.83 -4.88
N THR A 324 -24.92 -48.32 -6.10
CA THR A 324 -25.63 -48.78 -7.29
C THR A 324 -25.30 -50.22 -7.66
N ARG A 325 -24.01 -50.60 -7.57
CA ARG A 325 -23.57 -51.99 -7.92
C ARG A 325 -24.14 -53.05 -6.98
N PRO A 326 -24.02 -52.95 -5.64
CA PRO A 326 -24.61 -53.91 -4.73
C PRO A 326 -26.14 -53.94 -4.80
N VAL A 327 -26.82 -52.77 -4.93
CA VAL A 327 -28.29 -52.74 -5.10
C VAL A 327 -28.72 -53.48 -6.33
N LYS A 328 -28.08 -53.22 -7.51
CA LYS A 328 -28.38 -53.96 -8.74
C LYS A 328 -28.15 -55.45 -8.59
N ALA A 329 -27.09 -55.88 -7.88
CA ALA A 329 -26.78 -57.26 -7.66
C ALA A 329 -27.84 -57.96 -6.77
N VAL A 330 -28.27 -57.32 -5.67
CA VAL A 330 -29.31 -57.83 -4.79
C VAL A 330 -30.69 -57.86 -5.52
N THR A 331 -31.01 -56.83 -6.30
CA THR A 331 -32.21 -56.79 -7.13
C THR A 331 -32.24 -57.95 -8.11
N LYS A 332 -31.13 -58.18 -8.85
CA LYS A 332 -31.04 -59.31 -9.78
C LYS A 332 -31.16 -60.66 -9.08
N ALA A 333 -30.55 -60.83 -7.90
CA ALA A 333 -30.67 -62.01 -7.10
C ALA A 333 -32.14 -62.24 -6.65
N THR A 334 -32.87 -61.15 -6.33
CA THR A 334 -34.30 -61.22 -6.00
C THR A 334 -35.15 -61.65 -7.19
N GLU A 335 -34.88 -61.11 -8.39
CA GLU A 335 -35.58 -61.48 -9.63
C GLU A 335 -35.37 -62.98 -9.95
N THR A 336 -34.10 -63.41 -9.96
CA THR A 336 -33.75 -64.83 -10.22
C THR A 336 -34.34 -65.77 -9.17
N LEU A 337 -34.42 -65.38 -7.93
CA LEU A 337 -35.07 -66.16 -6.86
C LEU A 337 -36.58 -66.25 -7.10
N ALA A 338 -37.24 -65.18 -7.58
CA ALA A 338 -38.64 -65.14 -7.93
C ALA A 338 -38.95 -65.99 -9.18
N GLU A 339 -38.01 -66.14 -10.11
CA GLU A 339 -38.10 -67.00 -11.30
C GLU A 339 -37.93 -68.49 -10.95
N GLY A 340 -37.64 -68.81 -9.66
CA GLY A 340 -37.56 -70.18 -9.19
C GLY A 340 -36.16 -70.81 -9.16
N ASP A 341 -35.12 -70.09 -9.46
CA ASP A 341 -33.73 -70.52 -9.25
C ASP A 341 -33.30 -70.25 -7.81
N TRP A 342 -33.40 -71.26 -6.99
CA TRP A 342 -33.09 -71.19 -5.57
C TRP A 342 -31.63 -71.53 -5.23
N ASN A 343 -30.81 -71.85 -6.24
CA ASN A 343 -29.36 -72.11 -6.03
C ASN A 343 -28.53 -70.85 -6.12
N ILE A 344 -29.14 -69.68 -6.45
CA ILE A 344 -28.40 -68.42 -6.55
C ILE A 344 -27.74 -68.06 -5.20
N GLN A 345 -26.50 -67.53 -5.26
CA GLN A 345 -25.82 -66.92 -4.11
C GLN A 345 -26.33 -65.51 -3.91
N ILE A 346 -26.78 -65.15 -2.72
CA ILE A 346 -27.16 -63.78 -2.40
C ILE A 346 -25.93 -62.94 -2.22
N PRO A 347 -25.72 -61.85 -3.01
CA PRO A 347 -24.56 -60.97 -2.91
C PRO A 347 -24.68 -60.02 -1.72
N ALA A 348 -23.57 -59.41 -1.30
CA ALA A 348 -23.48 -58.39 -0.27
C ALA A 348 -23.90 -58.79 1.15
N LEU A 349 -23.90 -60.08 1.49
CA LEU A 349 -24.21 -60.57 2.84
C LEU A 349 -23.29 -60.02 3.93
N GLU A 350 -22.03 -59.78 3.59
CA GLU A 350 -20.99 -59.28 4.51
C GLU A 350 -21.05 -57.77 4.76
N ASN A 351 -21.85 -57.05 3.96
CA ASN A 351 -22.01 -55.61 4.14
C ASN A 351 -22.71 -55.30 5.47
N LYS A 352 -22.17 -54.29 6.20
CA LYS A 352 -22.76 -53.84 7.48
C LYS A 352 -23.74 -52.65 7.32
N ASP A 353 -23.97 -52.26 6.08
CA ASP A 353 -24.90 -51.15 5.69
C ASP A 353 -26.31 -51.68 5.47
N GLU A 354 -27.22 -50.79 5.04
CA GLU A 354 -28.60 -51.05 4.75
C GLU A 354 -28.78 -52.08 3.62
N ILE A 355 -27.83 -52.13 2.67
CA ILE A 355 -27.90 -53.10 1.56
C ILE A 355 -27.57 -54.49 2.09
N GLY A 356 -26.60 -54.61 3.02
CA GLY A 356 -26.33 -55.89 3.68
C GLY A 356 -27.48 -56.38 4.55
N ALA A 357 -28.23 -55.45 5.17
CA ALA A 357 -29.45 -55.82 5.91
C ALA A 357 -30.51 -56.43 4.98
N VAL A 358 -30.75 -55.78 3.81
CA VAL A 358 -31.64 -56.32 2.78
C VAL A 358 -31.16 -57.68 2.24
N ALA A 359 -29.86 -57.80 1.97
CA ALA A 359 -29.27 -59.09 1.50
C ALA A 359 -29.48 -60.22 2.51
N ARG A 360 -29.26 -59.98 3.81
CA ARG A 360 -29.49 -60.97 4.88
C ARG A 360 -30.99 -61.34 5.01
N ALA A 361 -31.88 -60.37 4.90
CA ALA A 361 -33.33 -60.63 4.87
C ALA A 361 -33.73 -61.49 3.66
N LEU A 362 -33.17 -61.21 2.49
CA LEU A 362 -33.36 -62.00 1.27
C LEU A 362 -32.79 -63.42 1.41
N GLN A 363 -31.69 -63.58 2.08
CA GLN A 363 -31.11 -64.90 2.38
C GLN A 363 -32.07 -65.74 3.27
N VAL A 364 -32.60 -65.13 4.33
CA VAL A 364 -33.60 -65.80 5.19
C VAL A 364 -34.85 -66.14 4.40
N PHE A 365 -35.30 -65.22 3.52
CA PHE A 365 -36.48 -65.48 2.63
C PHE A 365 -36.19 -66.67 1.69
N LYS A 366 -35.01 -66.75 1.04
CA LYS A 366 -34.58 -67.88 0.23
C LYS A 366 -34.62 -69.18 1.01
N GLU A 367 -34.06 -69.20 2.22
CA GLU A 367 -34.02 -70.40 3.08
C GLU A 367 -35.44 -70.86 3.45
N ASN A 368 -36.37 -69.92 3.70
CA ASN A 368 -37.74 -70.26 3.98
C ASN A 368 -38.47 -70.80 2.75
N LEU A 369 -38.20 -70.26 1.54
CA LEU A 369 -38.76 -70.81 0.29
C LEU A 369 -38.29 -72.23 0.03
N ILE A 370 -36.98 -72.55 0.26
CA ILE A 370 -36.42 -73.90 0.12
C ILE A 370 -37.14 -74.81 1.10
N LYS A 371 -37.25 -74.42 2.40
CA LYS A 371 -37.97 -75.25 3.39
C LYS A 371 -39.44 -75.49 3.03
N ALA A 372 -40.14 -74.50 2.53
CA ALA A 372 -41.51 -74.60 2.12
C ALA A 372 -41.66 -75.67 0.97
N LYS A 373 -40.76 -75.57 -0.01
CA LYS A 373 -40.71 -76.51 -1.11
C LYS A 373 -40.40 -77.98 -0.64
N ASP A 374 -39.40 -78.12 0.20
CA ASP A 374 -39.04 -79.42 0.76
C ASP A 374 -40.21 -80.01 1.53
N LEU A 375 -40.98 -79.16 2.25
CA LEU A 375 -42.18 -79.63 2.98
C LEU A 375 -43.29 -80.00 2.00
N GLU A 376 -43.52 -79.23 0.93
CA GLU A 376 -44.49 -79.53 -0.13
C GLU A 376 -44.15 -80.85 -0.86
N GLU A 377 -42.89 -81.01 -1.22
CA GLU A 377 -42.37 -82.27 -1.80
C GLU A 377 -42.53 -83.46 -0.84
N ALA A 378 -42.24 -83.31 0.45
CA ALA A 378 -42.47 -84.32 1.46
C ALA A 378 -43.97 -84.64 1.62
N GLN A 379 -44.84 -83.63 1.64
CA GLN A 379 -46.26 -83.85 1.66
C GLN A 379 -46.80 -84.56 0.40
N ARG A 380 -46.28 -84.19 -0.76
CA ARG A 380 -46.59 -84.85 -2.03
C ARG A 380 -46.15 -86.26 -2.06
N GLN A 381 -44.95 -86.58 -1.59
CA GLN A 381 -44.44 -87.95 -1.48
C GLN A 381 -45.28 -88.81 -0.49
N GLU A 382 -45.72 -88.20 0.62
CA GLU A 382 -46.58 -88.88 1.56
C GLU A 382 -47.95 -89.16 0.97
N GLN A 383 -48.51 -88.19 0.21
CA GLN A 383 -49.80 -88.41 -0.53
C GLN A 383 -49.62 -89.51 -1.55
N VAL A 384 -48.56 -89.60 -2.34
CA VAL A 384 -48.27 -90.66 -3.27
C VAL A 384 -48.20 -91.98 -2.56
N ARG A 385 -47.51 -92.06 -1.42
CA ARG A 385 -47.46 -93.31 -0.59
C ARG A 385 -48.80 -93.71 -0.04
N GLN A 386 -49.63 -92.75 0.38
CA GLN A 386 -50.99 -93.04 0.83
C GLN A 386 -51.88 -93.60 -0.29
N VAL A 387 -51.78 -92.99 -1.52
CA VAL A 387 -52.48 -93.52 -2.71
C VAL A 387 -51.94 -94.92 -3.07
N GLU A 388 -50.67 -95.19 -3.07
CA GLU A 388 -50.08 -96.56 -3.31
C GLU A 388 -50.53 -97.53 -2.26
N ARG A 389 -50.57 -97.19 -0.93
CA ARG A 389 -51.11 -98.05 0.12
C ARG A 389 -52.65 -98.33 -0.07
N ALA A 390 -53.42 -97.32 -0.45
CA ALA A 390 -54.78 -97.46 -0.72
C ALA A 390 -55.08 -98.37 -1.95
N GLN A 391 -54.26 -98.25 -3.01
CA GLN A 391 -54.31 -99.15 -4.17
C GLN A 391 -53.91 -100.57 -3.84
N LYS A 392 -52.86 -100.77 -3.03
CA LYS A 392 -52.46 -102.14 -2.53
C LYS A 392 -53.51 -102.74 -1.67
N LEU A 393 -54.13 -101.97 -0.77
CA LEU A 393 -55.27 -102.40 0.02
C LEU A 393 -56.52 -102.78 -0.86
N ALA A 394 -56.85 -101.95 -1.82
CA ALA A 394 -57.93 -102.24 -2.79
C ALA A 394 -57.65 -103.54 -3.61
N THR A 395 -56.38 -103.76 -4.03
CA THR A 395 -55.94 -104.94 -4.76
C THR A 395 -56.01 -106.20 -3.85
N ILE A 396 -55.55 -106.09 -2.57
CA ILE A 396 -55.68 -107.14 -1.61
C ILE A 396 -57.15 -107.50 -1.31
N THR A 397 -58.05 -106.47 -1.16
CA THR A 397 -59.42 -106.69 -0.91
C THR A 397 -60.09 -107.34 -2.11
N THR A 398 -59.84 -106.91 -3.35
CA THR A 398 -60.39 -107.54 -4.57
C THR A 398 -59.84 -108.98 -4.76
N THR A 399 -58.58 -109.23 -4.41
CA THR A 399 -57.99 -110.62 -4.45
C THR A 399 -58.66 -111.50 -3.36
N PHE A 400 -58.86 -110.89 -2.17
CA PHE A 400 -59.50 -111.62 -1.07
C PHE A 400 -60.97 -111.92 -1.42
N ASP A 401 -61.72 -110.96 -1.98
CA ASP A 401 -63.13 -111.21 -2.43
C ASP A 401 -63.14 -112.29 -3.54
N ALA A 402 -62.18 -112.29 -4.43
CA ALA A 402 -62.14 -113.30 -5.49
C ALA A 402 -61.87 -114.68 -4.91
N THR A 403 -60.99 -114.74 -3.86
CA THR A 403 -60.67 -116.04 -3.24
C THR A 403 -61.79 -116.59 -2.33
N VAL A 404 -62.56 -115.69 -1.73
CA VAL A 404 -63.70 -116.13 -0.88
C VAL A 404 -64.95 -116.49 -1.72
N SER A 405 -65.02 -116.06 -2.97
CA SER A 405 -66.13 -116.42 -3.90
C SER A 405 -65.91 -117.76 -4.61
N GLU A 406 -64.70 -118.40 -4.43
CA GLU A 406 -64.42 -119.70 -4.99
C GLU A 406 -64.46 -120.86 -3.97
N VAL A 407 -64.86 -120.61 -2.74
CA VAL A 407 -65.18 -121.62 -1.73
C VAL A 407 -66.70 -121.68 -1.52
#